data_fe9220ed43c3ef789b4f7a978aa69e4e
#
_entry.id   fe9220ed43c3ef789b4f7a978aa69e4e
#
_cell.length_a   1.000
_cell.length_b   1.000
_cell.length_c   1.000
_cell.angle_alpha   90.00
_cell.angle_beta   90.00
_cell.angle_gamma   90.00
#
_symmetry.space_group_name_H-M   'P 1'
#
loop_
_entity.id
_entity.type
_entity.pdbx_description
1 polymer ?
#
loop_
_entity_poly.entity_id
_entity_poly.type
_entity_poly.pdbx_seq_one_letter_code
_entity_poly.pdbx_strand_id
1 'polypeptide(L)'
;QELARALRNMIRTGLVVETNLKAGRCRVQTGGMCTDWLQWLTCRAGRSRTWWAPSVGEQVLILAVGGELDTAFVLPGIYSGDNPAPSASADALHIRFPDGAVIEYEPETSALTVSGIKTASVTASDSVTATVPVVMVKASTRVTLDTPEVVCTNRL
;
A
#
# COMPACT_ATOMS: atom_id res chain seq x y z
N GLN A 1 -31.17 -9.11 -24.91
CA GLN A 1 -30.08 -9.90 -24.38
C GLN A 1 -28.81 -9.08 -24.21
N GLU A 2 -28.64 -8.08 -25.05
CA GLU A 2 -27.51 -7.14 -24.91
C GLU A 2 -27.59 -6.38 -23.59
N LEU A 3 -28.77 -5.91 -23.21
CA LEU A 3 -28.95 -5.22 -21.90
C LEU A 3 -28.67 -6.17 -20.74
N ALA A 4 -29.15 -7.39 -20.79
CA ALA A 4 -28.92 -8.37 -19.73
C ALA A 4 -27.41 -8.72 -19.61
N ARG A 5 -26.72 -8.86 -20.72
CA ARG A 5 -25.27 -9.10 -20.75
C ARG A 5 -24.51 -7.92 -20.13
N ALA A 6 -24.85 -6.71 -20.54
CA ALA A 6 -24.21 -5.50 -20.03
C ALA A 6 -24.42 -5.36 -18.52
N LEU A 7 -25.64 -5.59 -18.03
CA LEU A 7 -25.92 -5.53 -16.60
C LEU A 7 -25.11 -6.55 -15.80
N ARG A 8 -24.98 -7.79 -16.30
CA ARG A 8 -24.19 -8.81 -15.61
C ARG A 8 -22.70 -8.48 -15.57
N ASN A 9 -22.21 -7.73 -16.54
CA ASN A 9 -20.79 -7.41 -16.65
C ASN A 9 -20.40 -6.07 -15.99
N MET A 10 -21.36 -5.29 -15.51
CA MET A 10 -21.08 -3.97 -14.95
C MET A 10 -20.19 -4.03 -13.72
N ILE A 11 -20.44 -4.99 -12.83
CA ILE A 11 -19.65 -5.18 -11.61
C ILE A 11 -19.40 -6.69 -11.46
N ARG A 12 -18.13 -7.07 -11.38
CA ARG A 12 -17.74 -8.46 -11.22
C ARG A 12 -16.57 -8.56 -10.24
N THR A 13 -16.44 -9.69 -9.58
CA THR A 13 -15.23 -10.03 -8.83
C THR A 13 -14.27 -10.80 -9.72
N GLY A 14 -12.99 -10.74 -9.41
CA GLY A 14 -11.98 -11.50 -10.13
C GLY A 14 -10.68 -11.59 -9.38
N LEU A 15 -9.71 -12.27 -9.99
CA LEU A 15 -8.35 -12.41 -9.46
C LEU A 15 -7.38 -11.85 -10.47
N VAL A 16 -6.42 -11.07 -10.01
CA VAL A 16 -5.33 -10.58 -10.85
C VAL A 16 -4.47 -11.78 -11.27
N VAL A 17 -4.28 -11.95 -12.56
CA VAL A 17 -3.48 -13.05 -13.11
C VAL A 17 -2.18 -12.60 -13.73
N GLU A 18 -2.10 -11.33 -14.10
CA GLU A 18 -0.92 -10.79 -14.77
C GLU A 18 -0.84 -9.28 -14.52
N THR A 19 0.38 -8.77 -14.31
CA THR A 19 0.62 -7.33 -14.15
C THR A 19 1.65 -6.85 -15.16
N ASN A 20 1.44 -5.64 -15.66
CA ASN A 20 2.44 -4.89 -16.42
C ASN A 20 2.71 -3.61 -15.62
N LEU A 21 3.72 -3.66 -14.79
CA LEU A 21 4.02 -2.56 -13.87
C LEU A 21 4.47 -1.32 -14.61
N LYS A 22 5.21 -1.48 -15.70
CA LYS A 22 5.68 -0.36 -16.51
C LYS A 22 4.53 0.42 -17.13
N ALA A 23 3.49 -0.28 -17.59
CA ALA A 23 2.30 0.33 -18.18
C ALA A 23 1.27 0.75 -17.12
N GLY A 24 1.39 0.26 -15.88
CA GLY A 24 0.39 0.51 -14.84
C GLY A 24 -0.93 -0.21 -15.11
N ARG A 25 -0.84 -1.46 -15.57
CA ARG A 25 -2.01 -2.24 -15.99
C ARG A 25 -1.94 -3.67 -15.47
N CYS A 26 -3.11 -4.29 -15.35
CA CYS A 26 -3.22 -5.69 -14.96
C CYS A 26 -4.33 -6.39 -15.76
N ARG A 27 -4.27 -7.72 -15.78
CA ARG A 27 -5.31 -8.57 -16.35
C ARG A 27 -5.95 -9.38 -15.24
N VAL A 28 -7.24 -9.60 -15.36
CA VAL A 28 -8.06 -10.20 -14.31
C VAL A 28 -8.82 -11.40 -14.87
N GLN A 29 -8.75 -12.52 -14.16
CA GLN A 29 -9.58 -13.70 -14.41
C GLN A 29 -10.91 -13.47 -13.70
N THR A 30 -12.01 -13.48 -14.44
CA THR A 30 -13.37 -13.36 -13.89
C THR A 30 -14.27 -14.42 -14.52
N GLY A 31 -14.75 -15.34 -13.69
CA GLY A 31 -15.49 -16.50 -14.20
C GLY A 31 -14.66 -17.29 -15.18
N GLY A 32 -15.20 -17.60 -16.33
CA GLY A 32 -14.51 -18.35 -17.39
C GLY A 32 -13.68 -17.52 -18.34
N MET A 33 -13.48 -16.21 -18.08
CA MET A 33 -12.78 -15.34 -19.01
C MET A 33 -11.67 -14.56 -18.35
N CYS A 34 -10.70 -14.10 -19.16
CA CYS A 34 -9.62 -13.22 -18.73
C CYS A 34 -9.75 -11.90 -19.47
N THR A 35 -9.66 -10.80 -18.76
CA THR A 35 -9.76 -9.47 -19.37
C THR A 35 -8.53 -9.13 -20.19
N ASP A 36 -8.62 -8.10 -20.99
CA ASP A 36 -7.46 -7.40 -21.54
C ASP A 36 -6.75 -6.62 -20.44
N TRP A 37 -5.74 -5.84 -20.79
CA TRP A 37 -4.99 -5.00 -19.85
C TRP A 37 -5.86 -3.84 -19.39
N LEU A 38 -6.11 -3.76 -18.07
CA LEU A 38 -6.98 -2.78 -17.45
C LEU A 38 -6.19 -1.87 -16.50
N GLN A 39 -6.64 -0.62 -16.38
CA GLN A 39 -6.13 0.28 -15.36
C GLN A 39 -6.73 -0.09 -14.00
N TRP A 40 -5.94 0.05 -12.95
CA TRP A 40 -6.47 -0.08 -11.59
C TRP A 40 -6.70 1.28 -10.96
N LEU A 41 -7.65 1.34 -10.03
CA LEU A 41 -7.92 2.51 -9.23
C LEU A 41 -6.89 2.60 -8.11
N THR A 42 -6.49 3.81 -7.78
CA THR A 42 -5.58 4.12 -6.68
C THR A 42 -6.21 5.17 -5.78
N CYS A 43 -5.61 5.45 -4.62
CA CYS A 43 -6.15 6.45 -3.71
C CYS A 43 -6.15 7.85 -4.32
N ARG A 44 -5.06 8.23 -4.98
CA ARG A 44 -4.92 9.57 -5.59
C ARG A 44 -4.21 9.46 -6.94
N ALA A 45 -4.75 10.15 -7.95
CA ALA A 45 -4.18 10.15 -9.31
C ALA A 45 -4.27 11.53 -9.98
N GLY A 46 -4.18 12.60 -9.18
CA GLY A 46 -4.13 13.99 -9.67
C GLY A 46 -2.71 14.56 -9.54
N ARG A 47 -2.58 15.81 -9.04
CA ARG A 47 -1.26 16.39 -8.75
C ARG A 47 -0.54 15.60 -7.65
N SER A 48 -1.27 15.12 -6.65
CA SER A 48 -0.77 14.12 -5.71
C SER A 48 -1.13 12.75 -6.26
N ARG A 49 -0.19 11.81 -6.25
CA ARG A 49 -0.36 10.49 -6.84
C ARG A 49 0.18 9.43 -5.91
N THR A 50 -0.54 8.32 -5.82
CA THR A 50 -0.09 7.15 -5.07
C THR A 50 0.22 6.02 -6.04
N TRP A 51 1.28 5.26 -5.74
CA TRP A 51 1.60 4.03 -6.45
C TRP A 51 1.62 2.87 -5.48
N TRP A 52 0.71 1.93 -5.67
CA TRP A 52 0.67 0.71 -4.91
C TRP A 52 0.00 -0.36 -5.78
N ALA A 53 0.83 -1.09 -6.51
CA ALA A 53 0.35 -2.02 -7.53
C ALA A 53 -0.36 -3.22 -6.90
N PRO A 54 -1.45 -3.71 -7.52
CA PRO A 54 -2.03 -4.99 -7.12
C PRO A 54 -1.08 -6.13 -7.44
N SER A 55 -1.21 -7.21 -6.70
CA SER A 55 -0.38 -8.40 -6.87
C SER A 55 -1.13 -9.48 -7.64
N VAL A 56 -0.39 -10.33 -8.34
CA VAL A 56 -0.96 -11.55 -8.92
C VAL A 56 -1.57 -12.40 -7.79
N GLY A 57 -2.81 -12.85 -7.97
CA GLY A 57 -3.56 -13.58 -6.96
C GLY A 57 -4.44 -12.72 -6.07
N GLU A 58 -4.35 -11.39 -6.17
CA GLU A 58 -5.19 -10.49 -5.41
C GLU A 58 -6.62 -10.51 -5.91
N GLN A 59 -7.58 -10.59 -5.00
CA GLN A 59 -9.00 -10.52 -5.32
C GLN A 59 -9.42 -9.06 -5.48
N VAL A 60 -10.14 -8.77 -6.57
CA VAL A 60 -10.48 -7.41 -6.97
C VAL A 60 -11.91 -7.32 -7.47
N LEU A 61 -12.43 -6.10 -7.57
CA LEU A 61 -13.64 -5.80 -8.34
C LEU A 61 -13.26 -5.28 -9.73
N ILE A 62 -14.07 -5.62 -10.71
CA ILE A 62 -14.03 -5.04 -12.04
C ILE A 62 -15.25 -4.15 -12.20
N LEU A 63 -15.03 -2.90 -12.58
CA LEU A 63 -16.05 -1.91 -12.83
C LEU A 63 -16.07 -1.64 -14.34
N ALA A 64 -17.02 -2.24 -15.02
CA ALA A 64 -17.14 -2.15 -16.48
C ALA A 64 -18.17 -1.09 -16.85
N VAL A 65 -17.71 0.11 -17.18
CA VAL A 65 -18.57 1.20 -17.57
C VAL A 65 -19.34 0.81 -18.84
N GLY A 66 -20.67 0.87 -18.77
CA GLY A 66 -21.53 0.40 -19.88
C GLY A 66 -21.54 -1.10 -20.09
N GLY A 67 -20.97 -1.89 -19.15
CA GLY A 67 -20.91 -3.34 -19.23
C GLY A 67 -19.84 -3.91 -20.16
N GLU A 68 -18.92 -3.06 -20.64
CA GLU A 68 -17.84 -3.47 -21.53
C GLU A 68 -16.56 -3.76 -20.75
N LEU A 69 -16.14 -5.03 -20.75
CA LEU A 69 -14.97 -5.48 -19.99
C LEU A 69 -13.64 -4.98 -20.56
N ASP A 70 -13.61 -4.67 -21.86
CA ASP A 70 -12.36 -4.23 -22.52
C ASP A 70 -11.85 -2.87 -22.00
N THR A 71 -12.75 -2.05 -21.48
CA THR A 71 -12.44 -0.72 -20.97
C THR A 71 -12.77 -0.56 -19.49
N ALA A 72 -12.88 -1.67 -18.78
CA ALA A 72 -13.19 -1.68 -17.36
C ALA A 72 -12.03 -1.14 -16.53
N PHE A 73 -12.33 -0.84 -15.28
CA PHE A 73 -11.36 -0.46 -14.26
C PHE A 73 -11.32 -1.53 -13.17
N VAL A 74 -10.15 -1.69 -12.56
CA VAL A 74 -9.95 -2.65 -11.47
C VAL A 74 -9.90 -1.89 -10.15
N LEU A 75 -10.74 -2.31 -9.20
CA LEU A 75 -10.67 -1.82 -7.82
C LEU A 75 -10.02 -2.89 -6.96
N PRO A 76 -8.74 -2.73 -6.58
CA PRO A 76 -8.02 -3.70 -5.77
C PRO A 76 -8.51 -3.75 -4.33
N GLY A 77 -8.09 -4.78 -3.62
CA GLY A 77 -8.14 -4.78 -2.15
C GLY A 77 -9.31 -5.52 -1.54
N ILE A 78 -9.60 -6.73 -1.99
CA ILE A 78 -10.54 -7.63 -1.32
C ILE A 78 -9.75 -8.74 -0.63
N TYR A 79 -9.94 -8.92 0.68
CA TYR A 79 -9.32 -10.02 1.41
C TYR A 79 -9.77 -11.37 0.86
N SER A 80 -8.88 -12.33 0.89
CA SER A 80 -9.15 -13.69 0.41
C SER A 80 -8.46 -14.71 1.32
N GLY A 81 -8.70 -16.01 1.06
CA GLY A 81 -8.04 -17.07 1.80
C GLY A 81 -6.51 -17.03 1.70
N ASP A 82 -5.98 -16.65 0.53
CA ASP A 82 -4.54 -16.56 0.30
C ASP A 82 -3.95 -15.26 0.85
N ASN A 83 -4.74 -14.21 0.92
CA ASN A 83 -4.33 -12.88 1.39
C ASN A 83 -5.33 -12.36 2.43
N PRO A 84 -5.30 -12.91 3.66
CA PRO A 84 -6.25 -12.54 4.70
C PRO A 84 -5.92 -11.17 5.30
N ALA A 85 -6.87 -10.61 6.06
CA ALA A 85 -6.67 -9.37 6.78
C ALA A 85 -5.46 -9.49 7.72
N PRO A 86 -4.53 -8.53 7.71
CA PRO A 86 -3.29 -8.61 8.51
C PRO A 86 -3.48 -8.18 9.96
N SER A 87 -4.65 -7.69 10.34
CA SER A 87 -4.94 -7.21 11.69
C SER A 87 -6.41 -7.40 12.01
N ALA A 88 -6.74 -7.41 13.28
CA ALA A 88 -8.12 -7.42 13.79
C ALA A 88 -8.39 -6.21 14.70
N SER A 89 -7.52 -5.21 14.71
CA SER A 89 -7.73 -3.99 15.49
C SER A 89 -8.88 -3.17 14.92
N ALA A 90 -9.72 -2.62 15.80
CA ALA A 90 -10.84 -1.80 15.39
C ALA A 90 -10.42 -0.44 14.81
N ASP A 91 -9.33 0.14 15.32
CA ASP A 91 -9.00 1.53 15.04
C ASP A 91 -7.62 1.73 14.41
N ALA A 92 -6.80 0.67 14.29
CA ALA A 92 -5.44 0.79 13.78
C ALA A 92 -5.40 1.01 12.28
N LEU A 93 -4.41 1.80 11.85
CA LEU A 93 -3.91 1.74 10.48
C LEU A 93 -2.77 0.73 10.47
N HIS A 94 -2.90 -0.34 9.70
CA HIS A 94 -1.90 -1.40 9.63
C HIS A 94 -1.58 -1.72 8.17
N ILE A 95 -0.31 -1.59 7.80
CA ILE A 95 0.16 -1.89 6.45
C ILE A 95 1.24 -2.94 6.55
N ARG A 96 0.99 -4.09 5.94
CA ARG A 96 1.95 -5.20 5.88
C ARG A 96 2.48 -5.36 4.46
N PHE A 97 3.78 -5.54 4.33
CA PHE A 97 4.45 -5.73 3.04
C PHE A 97 4.88 -7.20 2.85
N PRO A 98 5.16 -7.61 1.60
CA PRO A 98 5.54 -9.00 1.32
C PRO A 98 6.79 -9.50 2.04
N ASP A 99 7.73 -8.60 2.38
CA ASP A 99 8.96 -8.93 3.09
C ASP A 99 8.79 -9.00 4.61
N GLY A 100 7.56 -8.81 5.11
CA GLY A 100 7.25 -8.80 6.54
C GLY A 100 7.38 -7.45 7.21
N ALA A 101 7.76 -6.40 6.47
CA ALA A 101 7.77 -5.05 7.03
C ALA A 101 6.36 -4.60 7.39
N VAL A 102 6.25 -3.82 8.46
CA VAL A 102 4.97 -3.32 8.97
C VAL A 102 5.09 -1.85 9.31
N ILE A 103 4.08 -1.08 8.92
CA ILE A 103 3.86 0.29 9.38
C ILE A 103 2.49 0.29 10.06
N GLU A 104 2.45 0.70 11.32
CA GLU A 104 1.22 0.67 12.09
C GLU A 104 1.10 1.88 13.01
N TYR A 105 -0.10 2.43 13.10
CA TYR A 105 -0.47 3.27 14.22
C TYR A 105 -1.64 2.63 14.96
N GLU A 106 -1.43 2.27 16.23
CA GLU A 106 -2.42 1.63 17.08
C GLU A 106 -2.93 2.64 18.13
N PRO A 107 -4.17 3.13 18.00
CA PRO A 107 -4.73 4.09 18.96
C PRO A 107 -4.88 3.55 20.38
N GLU A 108 -5.10 2.26 20.55
CA GLU A 108 -5.27 1.65 21.87
C GLU A 108 -4.04 1.87 22.76
N THR A 109 -2.86 1.81 22.17
CA THR A 109 -1.58 2.06 22.85
C THR A 109 -0.96 3.39 22.46
N SER A 110 -1.55 4.13 21.54
CA SER A 110 -1.06 5.38 20.94
C SER A 110 0.36 5.24 20.40
N ALA A 111 0.66 4.10 19.78
CA ALA A 111 2.00 3.76 19.32
C ALA A 111 2.09 3.76 17.79
N LEU A 112 3.05 4.51 17.26
CA LEU A 112 3.47 4.40 15.86
C LEU A 112 4.66 3.46 15.79
N THR A 113 4.55 2.42 14.98
CA THR A 113 5.58 1.39 14.84
C THR A 113 5.95 1.21 13.38
N VAL A 114 7.26 1.21 13.10
CA VAL A 114 7.82 0.77 11.83
C VAL A 114 8.81 -0.35 12.15
N SER A 115 8.57 -1.53 11.62
CA SER A 115 9.37 -2.71 11.95
C SER A 115 9.58 -3.60 10.73
N GLY A 116 10.55 -4.53 10.84
CA GLY A 116 10.85 -5.47 9.76
C GLY A 116 11.55 -4.86 8.56
N ILE A 117 12.03 -3.63 8.66
CA ILE A 117 12.78 -2.96 7.59
C ILE A 117 14.28 -3.19 7.76
N LYS A 118 15.04 -3.07 6.67
CA LYS A 118 16.51 -3.15 6.70
C LYS A 118 17.14 -1.79 6.89
N THR A 119 16.65 -0.78 6.20
CA THR A 119 17.19 0.58 6.24
C THR A 119 16.07 1.59 6.36
N ALA A 120 16.37 2.69 7.03
CA ALA A 120 15.49 3.85 7.06
C ALA A 120 16.31 5.08 6.74
N SER A 121 15.80 5.96 5.88
CA SER A 121 16.49 7.19 5.48
C SER A 121 15.51 8.34 5.51
N VAL A 122 15.91 9.42 6.17
CA VAL A 122 15.16 10.67 6.18
C VAL A 122 16.08 11.77 5.70
N THR A 123 15.70 12.45 4.62
CA THR A 123 16.45 13.56 4.05
C THR A 123 15.54 14.79 4.01
N ALA A 124 15.96 15.84 4.68
CA ALA A 124 15.23 17.11 4.71
C ALA A 124 16.19 18.25 4.39
N SER A 125 15.69 19.30 3.72
CA SER A 125 16.55 20.42 3.34
C SER A 125 16.90 21.32 4.54
N ASP A 126 16.07 21.36 5.56
CA ASP A 126 16.21 22.34 6.64
C ASP A 126 16.47 21.70 8.00
N SER A 127 15.60 20.81 8.46
CA SER A 127 15.75 20.29 9.82
C SER A 127 14.98 18.97 10.02
N VAL A 128 15.43 18.22 11.03
CA VAL A 128 14.66 17.11 11.64
C VAL A 128 14.58 17.40 13.12
N THR A 129 13.38 17.38 13.69
CA THR A 129 13.15 17.68 15.11
C THR A 129 12.44 16.53 15.79
N ALA A 130 12.95 16.11 16.94
CA ALA A 130 12.27 15.18 17.84
C ALA A 130 12.09 15.86 19.18
N THR A 131 10.84 15.95 19.66
CA THR A 131 10.51 16.61 20.93
C THR A 131 9.84 15.59 21.85
N VAL A 132 10.59 15.04 22.77
CA VAL A 132 10.14 13.98 23.69
C VAL A 132 10.92 14.09 25.00
N PRO A 133 10.39 13.54 26.12
CA PRO A 133 11.16 13.48 27.37
C PRO A 133 12.40 12.61 27.27
N VAL A 134 12.37 11.53 26.48
CA VAL A 134 13.48 10.57 26.37
C VAL A 134 13.71 10.21 24.92
N VAL A 135 14.96 10.32 24.45
CA VAL A 135 15.42 9.77 23.17
C VAL A 135 16.42 8.66 23.45
N MET A 136 16.19 7.48 22.88
CA MET A 136 17.14 6.38 22.94
C MET A 136 17.61 6.03 21.54
N VAL A 137 18.93 6.04 21.33
CA VAL A 137 19.55 5.53 20.12
C VAL A 137 20.39 4.32 20.51
N LYS A 138 20.04 3.15 19.99
CA LYS A 138 20.77 1.91 20.27
C LYS A 138 21.37 1.37 18.98
N ALA A 139 22.69 1.38 18.92
CA ALA A 139 23.44 0.85 17.78
C ALA A 139 24.44 -0.18 18.28
N SER A 140 24.49 -1.37 17.65
CA SER A 140 25.42 -2.42 18.06
C SER A 140 26.85 -2.16 17.59
N THR A 141 27.03 -1.31 16.59
CA THR A 141 28.35 -1.09 15.98
C THR A 141 28.82 0.36 16.11
N ARG A 142 27.98 1.32 15.71
CA ARG A 142 28.43 2.72 15.69
C ARG A 142 27.27 3.69 15.52
N VAL A 143 27.36 4.83 16.17
CA VAL A 143 26.59 6.04 15.90
C VAL A 143 27.54 7.07 15.36
N THR A 144 27.24 7.64 14.18
CA THR A 144 28.03 8.69 13.57
C THR A 144 27.23 9.98 13.51
N LEU A 145 27.80 11.06 14.01
CA LEU A 145 27.27 12.41 13.86
C LEU A 145 28.27 13.18 12.99
N ASP A 146 27.93 13.29 11.70
CA ASP A 146 28.76 13.99 10.72
C ASP A 146 28.31 15.44 10.61
N THR A 147 28.87 16.28 11.46
CA THR A 147 28.50 17.69 11.61
C THR A 147 29.65 18.49 12.20
N PRO A 148 29.82 19.78 11.84
CA PRO A 148 30.78 20.65 12.47
C PRO A 148 30.53 20.88 13.97
N GLU A 149 29.29 20.77 14.44
CA GLU A 149 28.95 21.11 15.82
C GLU A 149 27.87 20.18 16.39
N VAL A 150 28.06 19.76 17.63
CA VAL A 150 27.06 19.08 18.45
C VAL A 150 26.89 19.87 19.73
N VAL A 151 25.65 20.27 20.05
CA VAL A 151 25.35 21.08 21.25
C VAL A 151 24.48 20.29 22.20
N CYS A 152 24.94 20.17 23.43
CA CYS A 152 24.14 19.72 24.57
C CYS A 152 23.95 20.88 25.52
N THR A 153 22.72 21.39 25.68
CA THR A 153 22.46 22.66 26.35
C THR A 153 22.55 22.57 27.86
N ASN A 154 22.42 21.41 28.44
CA ASN A 154 22.45 21.28 29.90
C ASN A 154 23.69 20.54 30.37
N ARG A 155 23.76 19.25 30.08
CA ARG A 155 24.85 18.42 30.60
C ARG A 155 25.01 17.22 29.70
N LEU A 156 26.23 16.88 29.41
CA LEU A 156 26.55 15.70 28.64
C LEU A 156 26.68 14.46 29.53
#